data_b6f7fdabdef910ac24e89db5c9890f31
#
_entry.id   b6f7fdabdef910ac24e89db5c9890f31
#
_cell.length_a   1.000
_cell.length_b   1.000
_cell.length_c   1.000
_cell.angle_alpha   90.00
_cell.angle_beta   90.00
_cell.angle_gamma   90.00
#
_symmetry.space_group_name_H-M   'P 1'
#
loop_
_entity.id
_entity.type
_entity.pdbx_description
1 polymer ?
#
loop_
_entity_poly.entity_id
_entity_poly.type
_entity_poly.pdbx_seq_one_letter_code
_entity_poly.pdbx_strand_id
1 'polypeptide(L)'
;MAKPDQLHSAFSGADCDDDFRPGGKDGYRHRSMGHKCGVFGVFGRDDAAVLTALGLHALQHRGQEACGIVTFDAKGGAFRSERHMGLVGDNFSEEAGAISRLPGRNAIGHNRYSTSGRVVLRNIQPIYGDLAHGGLAVAHNGNLTNARAIHRELVQNGAIFQSTMDTEVVLQLTARSQRNRIEDRFIDALRQLDGGYAFVALTNDRMIGARDPWGLRPLVLGEIDGAPVLCSETCALDAIGASFVRNIEAGEVVVITDTGVESLTPFPAMRATPCVFEYVYFARPDSIMHGQSVYETRQNFGRVLARESHVDADLICPVPDGGNPAALGYAEASGIPFGFGIIRNHYVGRTFIQPTQTGRQKSISRKHAANKPILEGKRVVLVDDSIVRGNTSQRIVQMIRDAGAAEIHFRVASPPIKHPDFYGIDMPSKDELIASSMTIDQMKRYLKVDSLSFISLPGFYEALGQGKRNDAAPQFADHCFTGDYPTRLVDRDHDMASKEQQLSLLDD
;
A
#
# COMPACT_ATOMS: atom_id res chain seq x y z
N MET A 1 37.02 32.97 -40.94
CA MET A 1 36.27 31.99 -41.74
C MET A 1 36.61 30.59 -41.22
N ALA A 2 35.83 30.06 -40.33
CA ALA A 2 35.89 28.65 -39.90
C ALA A 2 34.46 28.08 -39.99
N LYS A 3 34.37 26.91 -40.59
CA LYS A 3 33.15 26.23 -41.01
C LYS A 3 32.25 25.81 -39.82
N PRO A 4 30.93 25.77 -39.96
CA PRO A 4 29.99 25.32 -38.97
C PRO A 4 29.71 23.81 -39.19
N ASP A 5 30.49 22.93 -38.56
CA ASP A 5 30.23 21.49 -38.55
C ASP A 5 30.89 20.86 -37.32
N GLN A 6 30.40 21.14 -36.11
CA GLN A 6 30.68 20.34 -34.88
C GLN A 6 29.71 20.75 -33.73
N LEU A 7 28.40 20.65 -33.96
CA LEU A 7 27.38 20.79 -32.93
C LEU A 7 26.20 19.82 -33.12
N HIS A 8 26.55 18.56 -33.50
CA HIS A 8 25.59 17.46 -33.60
C HIS A 8 26.21 16.17 -33.07
N SER A 9 26.48 16.07 -31.76
CA SER A 9 26.73 14.76 -31.13
C SER A 9 26.67 14.82 -29.62
N ALA A 10 25.58 15.35 -29.05
CA ALA A 10 25.35 15.28 -27.58
C ALA A 10 23.87 15.06 -27.21
N PHE A 11 23.05 14.57 -28.12
CA PHE A 11 21.68 14.12 -27.83
C PHE A 11 21.36 12.84 -28.61
N SER A 12 22.02 11.74 -28.22
CA SER A 12 21.63 10.40 -28.64
C SER A 12 21.65 9.52 -27.41
N GLY A 13 20.47 9.17 -26.89
CA GLY A 13 20.34 8.17 -25.82
C GLY A 13 19.32 8.45 -24.75
N ALA A 14 18.17 9.02 -25.10
CA ALA A 14 16.96 8.88 -24.30
C ALA A 14 15.91 8.25 -25.22
N ASP A 15 15.73 6.93 -25.09
CA ASP A 15 14.63 6.19 -25.72
C ASP A 15 13.30 6.78 -25.24
N CYS A 16 12.82 7.81 -25.94
CA CYS A 16 11.46 8.28 -25.97
C CYS A 16 10.73 7.56 -27.09
N ASP A 17 10.46 6.26 -26.91
CA ASP A 17 9.62 5.57 -27.88
C ASP A 17 8.79 4.47 -27.21
N ASP A 18 7.52 4.43 -27.65
CA ASP A 18 6.61 3.30 -27.67
C ASP A 18 5.63 3.05 -26.49
N ASP A 19 5.11 4.08 -25.83
CA ASP A 19 3.90 3.86 -25.02
C ASP A 19 2.66 4.69 -25.44
N PHE A 20 2.72 5.37 -26.58
CA PHE A 20 1.55 6.06 -27.13
C PHE A 20 1.23 5.53 -28.54
N ARG A 21 0.59 4.35 -28.62
CA ARG A 21 -0.09 3.92 -29.85
C ARG A 21 -1.59 4.21 -29.73
N PRO A 22 -2.12 5.23 -30.40
CA PRO A 22 -3.55 5.41 -30.53
C PRO A 22 -4.06 4.30 -31.49
N GLY A 23 -4.91 3.40 -31.00
CA GLY A 23 -5.69 2.47 -31.81
C GLY A 23 -5.32 0.99 -31.78
N GLY A 24 -4.50 0.50 -30.86
CA GLY A 24 -4.28 -0.94 -30.67
C GLY A 24 -5.31 -1.54 -29.72
N LYS A 25 -6.07 -2.55 -30.15
CA LYS A 25 -7.03 -3.31 -29.33
C LYS A 25 -6.41 -4.03 -28.11
N ASP A 26 -5.11 -3.92 -27.85
CA ASP A 26 -4.36 -4.61 -26.79
C ASP A 26 -3.82 -3.68 -25.67
N GLY A 27 -4.24 -2.43 -25.59
CA GLY A 27 -3.65 -1.40 -24.71
C GLY A 27 -3.91 -1.54 -23.20
N TYR A 28 -4.79 -2.41 -22.75
CA TYR A 28 -5.10 -2.64 -21.33
C TYR A 28 -5.16 -4.13 -21.03
N ARG A 29 -4.00 -4.80 -21.03
CA ARG A 29 -3.93 -6.16 -20.49
C ARG A 29 -4.20 -6.12 -18.98
N HIS A 30 -5.20 -6.88 -18.58
CA HIS A 30 -5.63 -7.14 -17.23
C HIS A 30 -4.47 -7.41 -16.25
N ARG A 31 -4.12 -6.43 -15.43
CA ARG A 31 -3.57 -6.62 -14.08
C ARG A 31 -4.29 -5.66 -13.17
N SER A 32 -4.90 -6.17 -12.09
CA SER A 32 -5.46 -5.34 -11.04
C SER A 32 -4.41 -4.34 -10.61
N MET A 33 -4.70 -3.04 -10.71
CA MET A 33 -3.83 -1.98 -10.23
C MET A 33 -3.95 -1.93 -8.71
N GLY A 34 -3.19 -2.74 -7.99
CA GLY A 34 -3.02 -2.59 -6.55
C GLY A 34 -1.89 -1.60 -6.28
N HIS A 35 -2.16 -0.55 -5.55
CA HIS A 35 -1.18 0.44 -5.13
C HIS A 35 -0.96 0.32 -3.62
N LYS A 36 0.24 -0.08 -3.21
CA LYS A 36 0.71 0.14 -1.84
C LYS A 36 1.26 1.55 -1.81
N CYS A 37 0.71 2.43 -0.98
CA CYS A 37 1.09 3.84 -0.95
C CYS A 37 1.12 4.36 0.49
N GLY A 38 1.94 5.38 0.73
CA GLY A 38 1.93 6.17 1.94
C GLY A 38 1.73 7.63 1.60
N VAL A 39 0.88 8.33 2.34
CA VAL A 39 0.66 9.77 2.23
C VAL A 39 1.10 10.48 3.49
N PHE A 40 1.61 11.70 3.32
CA PHE A 40 2.03 12.57 4.39
C PHE A 40 1.74 14.03 4.02
N GLY A 41 1.41 14.87 5.00
CA GLY A 41 1.26 16.31 4.79
C GLY A 41 1.46 17.06 6.10
N VAL A 42 2.05 18.26 6.02
CA VAL A 42 2.25 19.18 7.14
C VAL A 42 1.92 20.59 6.71
N PHE A 43 1.27 21.35 7.60
CA PHE A 43 0.77 22.70 7.31
C PHE A 43 1.30 23.70 8.33
N GLY A 44 1.82 24.84 7.86
CA GLY A 44 2.22 25.96 8.70
C GLY A 44 3.66 25.93 9.25
N ARG A 45 4.58 25.11 8.68
CA ARG A 45 5.96 24.93 9.16
C ARG A 45 7.00 25.39 8.13
N ASP A 46 8.01 26.13 8.56
CA ASP A 46 9.09 26.55 7.66
C ASP A 46 9.96 25.37 7.17
N ASP A 47 10.00 24.29 7.92
CA ASP A 47 10.68 23.02 7.61
C ASP A 47 9.73 21.96 7.00
N ALA A 48 8.59 22.36 6.43
CA ALA A 48 7.55 21.46 5.93
C ALA A 48 8.06 20.38 4.96
N ALA A 49 8.94 20.74 4.02
CA ALA A 49 9.54 19.80 3.07
C ALA A 49 10.42 18.74 3.77
N VAL A 50 11.20 19.15 4.77
CA VAL A 50 12.05 18.25 5.57
C VAL A 50 11.20 17.26 6.37
N LEU A 51 10.20 17.77 7.11
CA LEU A 51 9.28 16.94 7.88
C LEU A 51 8.52 15.95 6.99
N THR A 52 8.11 16.41 5.79
CA THR A 52 7.45 15.52 4.82
C THR A 52 8.40 14.43 4.33
N ALA A 53 9.65 14.73 4.04
CA ALA A 53 10.64 13.71 3.65
C ALA A 53 10.89 12.70 4.78
N LEU A 54 11.03 13.14 6.03
CA LEU A 54 11.19 12.27 7.20
C LEU A 54 9.96 11.37 7.43
N GLY A 55 8.75 11.94 7.36
CA GLY A 55 7.51 11.20 7.46
C GLY A 55 7.35 10.16 6.35
N LEU A 56 7.67 10.51 5.10
CA LEU A 56 7.68 9.56 3.98
C LEU A 56 8.75 8.47 4.17
N HIS A 57 9.92 8.81 4.71
CA HIS A 57 10.96 7.82 5.01
C HIS A 57 10.45 6.80 6.05
N ALA A 58 9.76 7.24 7.09
CA ALA A 58 9.11 6.35 8.05
C ALA A 58 8.04 5.46 7.41
N LEU A 59 7.36 5.95 6.36
CA LEU A 59 6.36 5.22 5.57
C LEU A 59 6.96 4.44 4.39
N GLN A 60 8.30 4.27 4.30
CA GLN A 60 8.96 3.64 3.15
C GLN A 60 8.53 2.19 2.91
N HIS A 61 8.07 1.48 3.94
CA HIS A 61 7.51 0.13 3.83
C HIS A 61 6.24 0.09 2.96
N ARG A 62 5.51 1.23 2.86
CA ARG A 62 4.31 1.39 2.01
C ARG A 62 4.63 1.62 0.54
N GLY A 63 5.84 2.11 0.20
CA GLY A 63 6.24 2.34 -1.18
C GLY A 63 7.74 2.52 -1.32
N GLN A 64 8.37 1.84 -2.28
CA GLN A 64 9.83 1.84 -2.46
C GLN A 64 10.25 2.12 -3.91
N GLU A 65 9.33 2.35 -4.82
CA GLU A 65 9.62 2.48 -6.24
C GLU A 65 9.75 3.92 -6.69
N ALA A 66 9.00 4.81 -6.05
CA ALA A 66 9.05 6.24 -6.31
C ALA A 66 8.54 7.03 -5.11
N CYS A 67 8.94 8.28 -5.03
CA CYS A 67 8.48 9.23 -4.02
C CYS A 67 8.37 10.63 -4.60
N GLY A 68 7.49 11.44 -4.02
CA GLY A 68 7.32 12.82 -4.44
C GLY A 68 6.84 13.70 -3.30
N ILE A 69 7.25 14.98 -3.37
CA ILE A 69 6.85 16.04 -2.45
C ILE A 69 6.42 17.26 -3.28
N VAL A 70 5.33 17.86 -2.86
CA VAL A 70 4.86 19.16 -3.41
C VAL A 70 4.72 20.13 -2.24
N THR A 71 5.22 21.37 -2.47
CA THR A 71 5.05 22.50 -1.55
C THR A 71 4.37 23.66 -2.27
N PHE A 72 3.75 24.56 -1.49
CA PHE A 72 3.32 25.86 -1.99
C PHE A 72 4.22 26.95 -1.44
N ASP A 73 4.92 27.65 -2.34
CA ASP A 73 5.75 28.81 -2.04
C ASP A 73 4.89 30.08 -2.08
N ALA A 74 4.43 30.55 -0.93
CA ALA A 74 3.60 31.74 -0.83
C ALA A 74 4.32 33.03 -1.29
N LYS A 75 5.66 33.09 -1.18
CA LYS A 75 6.45 34.27 -1.63
C LYS A 75 6.55 34.33 -3.16
N GLY A 76 6.75 33.16 -3.78
CA GLY A 76 6.79 33.03 -5.23
C GLY A 76 5.44 32.87 -5.89
N GLY A 77 4.36 32.64 -5.12
CA GLY A 77 3.00 32.40 -5.61
C GLY A 77 2.87 31.13 -6.45
N ALA A 78 3.70 30.10 -6.17
CA ALA A 78 3.81 28.94 -7.05
C ALA A 78 3.97 27.62 -6.27
N PHE A 79 3.42 26.55 -6.83
CA PHE A 79 3.72 25.20 -6.39
C PHE A 79 5.11 24.76 -6.86
N ARG A 80 5.80 24.04 -5.99
CA ARG A 80 7.09 23.38 -6.28
C ARG A 80 6.93 21.89 -6.11
N SER A 81 7.52 21.11 -7.00
CA SER A 81 7.35 19.66 -7.03
C SER A 81 8.68 18.98 -7.31
N GLU A 82 9.04 18.03 -6.47
CA GLU A 82 10.14 17.08 -6.67
C GLU A 82 9.57 15.67 -6.68
N ARG A 83 9.77 14.95 -7.78
CA ARG A 83 9.25 13.60 -8.00
C ARG A 83 10.36 12.70 -8.54
N HIS A 84 10.65 11.62 -7.84
CA HIS A 84 11.81 10.79 -8.10
C HIS A 84 11.48 9.31 -8.07
N MET A 85 12.23 8.54 -8.86
CA MET A 85 12.27 7.09 -8.75
C MET A 85 13.15 6.66 -7.59
N GLY A 86 12.79 5.55 -6.91
CA GLY A 86 13.59 5.00 -5.82
C GLY A 86 13.16 5.45 -4.43
N LEU A 87 14.06 5.31 -3.47
CA LEU A 87 13.78 5.52 -2.06
C LEU A 87 13.81 7.01 -1.68
N VAL A 88 13.09 7.37 -0.63
CA VAL A 88 13.07 8.73 -0.08
C VAL A 88 14.46 9.17 0.35
N GLY A 89 15.18 8.31 1.10
CA GLY A 89 16.52 8.63 1.60
C GLY A 89 17.54 8.92 0.49
N ASP A 90 17.43 8.26 -0.66
CA ASP A 90 18.35 8.46 -1.79
C ASP A 90 18.08 9.78 -2.52
N ASN A 91 16.82 10.24 -2.53
CA ASN A 91 16.37 11.37 -3.34
C ASN A 91 16.20 12.68 -2.56
N PHE A 92 15.92 12.60 -1.27
CA PHE A 92 15.69 13.75 -0.40
C PHE A 92 16.76 13.92 0.68
N SER A 93 17.95 13.33 0.50
CA SER A 93 19.13 13.59 1.34
C SER A 93 19.66 15.02 1.10
N GLU A 94 20.47 15.52 2.03
CA GLU A 94 21.15 16.82 1.88
C GLU A 94 21.98 16.88 0.59
N GLU A 95 22.66 15.77 0.26
CA GLU A 95 23.51 15.66 -0.93
C GLU A 95 22.71 15.76 -2.24
N ALA A 96 21.48 15.27 -2.25
CA ALA A 96 20.60 15.32 -3.42
C ALA A 96 20.07 16.73 -3.71
N GLY A 97 20.08 17.62 -2.71
CA GLY A 97 19.66 19.02 -2.83
C GLY A 97 18.19 19.23 -3.23
N ALA A 98 17.35 18.17 -3.20
CA ALA A 98 15.95 18.25 -3.59
C ALA A 98 15.13 19.11 -2.63
N ILE A 99 15.42 19.03 -1.32
CA ILE A 99 14.72 19.81 -0.30
C ILE A 99 14.88 21.33 -0.52
N SER A 100 16.05 21.79 -0.93
CA SER A 100 16.30 23.23 -1.17
C SER A 100 15.47 23.81 -2.33
N ARG A 101 14.95 22.96 -3.22
CA ARG A 101 14.05 23.33 -4.33
C ARG A 101 12.57 23.33 -3.95
N LEU A 102 12.25 22.98 -2.69
CA LEU A 102 10.91 22.87 -2.13
C LEU A 102 10.66 23.93 -1.04
N PRO A 103 10.72 25.23 -1.35
CA PRO A 103 10.38 26.27 -0.39
C PRO A 103 8.88 26.25 -0.08
N GLY A 104 8.51 26.81 1.07
CA GLY A 104 7.11 26.96 1.50
C GLY A 104 6.86 26.35 2.87
N ARG A 105 5.74 26.76 3.46
CA ARG A 105 5.36 26.35 4.83
C ARG A 105 4.38 25.17 4.86
N ASN A 106 3.90 24.76 3.71
CA ASN A 106 2.92 23.69 3.55
C ASN A 106 3.46 22.69 2.55
N ALA A 107 3.43 21.41 2.89
CA ALA A 107 3.92 20.34 2.05
C ALA A 107 3.04 19.11 2.12
N ILE A 108 2.89 18.41 1.00
CA ILE A 108 2.33 17.07 0.95
C ILE A 108 3.27 16.13 0.20
N GLY A 109 3.25 14.86 0.55
CA GLY A 109 4.12 13.87 -0.05
C GLY A 109 3.48 12.50 -0.21
N HIS A 110 4.12 11.69 -1.04
CA HIS A 110 3.63 10.37 -1.41
C HIS A 110 4.77 9.38 -1.63
N ASN A 111 4.62 8.17 -1.11
CA ASN A 111 5.43 7.00 -1.45
C ASN A 111 4.63 6.07 -2.34
N ARG A 112 5.24 5.66 -3.46
CA ARG A 112 4.61 4.79 -4.43
C ARG A 112 5.20 3.38 -4.40
N TYR A 113 4.31 2.40 -4.48
CA TYR A 113 4.61 1.03 -4.87
C TYR A 113 3.73 0.67 -6.07
N SER A 114 4.32 0.23 -7.16
CA SER A 114 3.59 -0.22 -8.37
C SER A 114 3.81 -1.70 -8.58
N THR A 115 2.76 -2.43 -8.87
CA THR A 115 2.78 -3.87 -9.14
C THR A 115 2.59 -4.20 -10.61
N SER A 116 2.18 -3.21 -11.41
CA SER A 116 1.93 -3.39 -12.83
C SER A 116 2.37 -2.17 -13.63
N GLY A 117 3.13 -2.42 -14.70
CA GLY A 117 3.61 -1.41 -15.63
C GLY A 117 4.96 -0.80 -15.24
N ARG A 118 5.63 -0.12 -16.20
CA ARG A 118 6.81 0.70 -15.90
C ARG A 118 6.39 1.87 -15.01
N VAL A 119 7.13 2.11 -13.93
CA VAL A 119 6.97 3.33 -13.16
C VAL A 119 7.49 4.46 -14.02
N VAL A 120 6.59 5.36 -14.43
CA VAL A 120 6.93 6.52 -15.26
C VAL A 120 6.74 7.78 -14.40
N LEU A 121 7.60 8.79 -14.62
CA LEU A 121 7.60 10.03 -13.83
C LEU A 121 6.22 10.70 -13.76
N ARG A 122 5.45 10.67 -14.85
CA ARG A 122 4.10 11.26 -14.91
C ARG A 122 3.10 10.63 -13.94
N ASN A 123 3.38 9.41 -13.45
CA ASN A 123 2.53 8.67 -12.51
C ASN A 123 2.97 8.81 -11.05
N ILE A 124 4.03 9.57 -10.77
CA ILE A 124 4.49 9.82 -9.41
C ILE A 124 3.65 10.93 -8.79
N GLN A 125 3.09 10.64 -7.64
CA GLN A 125 2.30 11.62 -6.87
C GLN A 125 3.19 12.39 -5.89
N PRO A 126 2.74 13.58 -5.41
CA PRO A 126 1.43 14.19 -5.66
C PRO A 126 1.23 14.63 -7.11
N ILE A 127 0.00 14.44 -7.64
CA ILE A 127 -0.39 14.96 -8.95
C ILE A 127 -0.88 16.38 -8.77
N TYR A 128 -0.48 17.27 -9.66
CA TYR A 128 -0.82 18.70 -9.61
C TYR A 128 -1.63 19.14 -10.82
N GLY A 129 -2.57 20.05 -10.63
CA GLY A 129 -3.30 20.75 -11.67
C GLY A 129 -3.62 22.19 -11.30
N ASP A 130 -3.53 23.10 -12.29
CA ASP A 130 -4.04 24.45 -12.16
C ASP A 130 -5.54 24.47 -12.47
N LEU A 131 -6.31 24.95 -11.51
CA LEU A 131 -7.76 25.10 -11.61
C LEU A 131 -8.11 26.59 -11.72
N ALA A 132 -9.35 26.89 -12.13
CA ALA A 132 -9.84 28.27 -12.23
C ALA A 132 -9.75 29.08 -10.90
N HIS A 133 -9.63 28.40 -9.77
CA HIS A 133 -9.60 28.98 -8.43
C HIS A 133 -8.26 28.76 -7.69
N GLY A 134 -7.20 28.46 -8.41
CA GLY A 134 -5.85 28.18 -7.87
C GLY A 134 -5.40 26.75 -8.10
N GLY A 135 -4.16 26.47 -7.71
CA GLY A 135 -3.57 25.14 -7.87
C GLY A 135 -4.10 24.13 -6.86
N LEU A 136 -4.12 22.85 -7.27
CA LEU A 136 -4.45 21.72 -6.42
C LEU A 136 -3.45 20.60 -6.65
N ALA A 137 -2.74 20.19 -5.59
CA ALA A 137 -1.93 18.98 -5.59
C ALA A 137 -2.62 17.90 -4.77
N VAL A 138 -2.59 16.62 -5.22
CA VAL A 138 -3.28 15.51 -4.56
C VAL A 138 -2.35 14.31 -4.43
N ALA A 139 -2.27 13.75 -3.23
CA ALA A 139 -1.64 12.48 -2.90
C ALA A 139 -2.72 11.47 -2.46
N HIS A 140 -2.61 10.22 -2.91
CA HIS A 140 -3.62 9.17 -2.73
C HIS A 140 -2.99 7.87 -2.23
N ASN A 141 -3.47 7.38 -1.12
CA ASN A 141 -3.26 6.02 -0.64
C ASN A 141 -4.55 5.22 -0.81
N GLY A 142 -4.57 4.28 -1.74
CA GLY A 142 -5.76 3.46 -2.00
C GLY A 142 -5.91 3.08 -3.46
N ASN A 143 -7.12 2.71 -3.85
CA ASN A 143 -7.50 2.45 -5.23
C ASN A 143 -9.01 2.63 -5.44
N LEU A 144 -9.36 3.30 -6.52
CA LEU A 144 -10.75 3.57 -6.91
C LEU A 144 -11.27 2.45 -7.79
N THR A 145 -12.41 1.86 -7.43
CA THR A 145 -13.00 0.71 -8.11
C THR A 145 -13.87 1.09 -9.32
N ASN A 146 -14.08 2.39 -9.53
CA ASN A 146 -14.83 2.96 -10.66
C ASN A 146 -14.00 3.99 -11.48
N ALA A 147 -12.71 4.09 -11.25
CA ALA A 147 -11.87 5.10 -11.90
C ALA A 147 -11.87 5.02 -13.43
N ARG A 148 -11.89 3.81 -14.01
CA ARG A 148 -11.90 3.61 -15.47
C ARG A 148 -13.24 4.02 -16.09
N ALA A 149 -14.34 3.75 -15.41
CA ALA A 149 -15.66 4.16 -15.86
C ALA A 149 -15.74 5.69 -15.93
N ILE A 150 -15.34 6.38 -14.86
CA ILE A 150 -15.30 7.84 -14.78
C ILE A 150 -14.30 8.41 -15.81
N HIS A 151 -13.11 7.81 -15.93
CA HIS A 151 -12.10 8.25 -16.92
C HIS A 151 -12.68 8.22 -18.34
N ARG A 152 -13.35 7.13 -18.73
CA ARG A 152 -13.99 7.03 -20.06
C ARG A 152 -15.01 8.13 -20.29
N GLU A 153 -15.87 8.36 -19.31
CA GLU A 153 -16.88 9.43 -19.37
C GLU A 153 -16.25 10.82 -19.51
N LEU A 154 -15.22 11.09 -18.69
CA LEU A 154 -14.50 12.37 -18.72
C LEU A 154 -13.81 12.61 -20.06
N VAL A 155 -13.15 11.59 -20.64
CA VAL A 155 -12.51 11.68 -21.96
C VAL A 155 -13.54 11.90 -23.06
N GLN A 156 -14.68 11.21 -23.04
CA GLN A 156 -15.77 11.45 -23.99
C GLN A 156 -16.32 12.89 -23.92
N ASN A 157 -16.24 13.50 -22.74
CA ASN A 157 -16.61 14.89 -22.49
C ASN A 157 -15.41 15.87 -22.63
N GLY A 158 -14.33 15.47 -23.33
CA GLY A 158 -13.21 16.33 -23.71
C GLY A 158 -12.14 16.54 -22.62
N ALA A 159 -12.12 15.76 -21.55
CA ALA A 159 -11.02 15.83 -20.58
C ALA A 159 -9.73 15.29 -21.18
N ILE A 160 -8.61 15.93 -20.84
CA ILE A 160 -7.26 15.53 -21.22
C ILE A 160 -6.54 15.00 -19.99
N PHE A 161 -6.06 13.77 -20.05
CA PHE A 161 -5.30 13.12 -18.99
C PHE A 161 -3.81 13.11 -19.34
N GLN A 162 -2.96 13.39 -18.35
CA GLN A 162 -1.50 13.37 -18.49
C GLN A 162 -0.88 12.12 -17.88
N SER A 163 -1.60 11.46 -16.97
CA SER A 163 -1.15 10.23 -16.30
C SER A 163 -2.14 9.09 -16.51
N THR A 164 -1.77 7.91 -16.07
CA THR A 164 -2.68 6.74 -16.04
C THR A 164 -3.17 6.44 -14.61
N MET A 165 -3.04 7.42 -13.70
CA MET A 165 -3.42 7.26 -12.30
C MET A 165 -4.90 7.55 -12.08
N ASP A 166 -5.52 6.75 -11.23
CA ASP A 166 -6.88 6.96 -10.73
C ASP A 166 -7.02 8.30 -9.99
N THR A 167 -5.94 8.75 -9.33
CA THR A 167 -5.88 10.06 -8.65
C THR A 167 -6.14 11.24 -9.59
N GLU A 168 -5.78 11.16 -10.87
CA GLU A 168 -6.04 12.24 -11.83
C GLU A 168 -7.54 12.43 -12.12
N VAL A 169 -8.32 11.36 -11.98
CA VAL A 169 -9.79 11.44 -12.07
C VAL A 169 -10.34 12.42 -11.01
N VAL A 170 -9.77 12.42 -9.80
CA VAL A 170 -10.19 13.32 -8.72
C VAL A 170 -9.92 14.78 -9.08
N LEU A 171 -8.75 15.09 -9.66
CA LEU A 171 -8.44 16.43 -10.14
C LEU A 171 -9.43 16.89 -11.22
N GLN A 172 -9.72 16.03 -12.20
CA GLN A 172 -10.63 16.33 -13.30
C GLN A 172 -12.08 16.57 -12.80
N LEU A 173 -12.55 15.77 -11.86
CA LEU A 173 -13.86 15.94 -11.25
C LEU A 173 -13.93 17.24 -10.42
N THR A 174 -12.89 17.52 -9.63
CA THR A 174 -12.79 18.75 -8.84
C THR A 174 -12.81 20.01 -9.73
N ALA A 175 -12.08 19.97 -10.84
CA ALA A 175 -12.03 21.07 -11.81
C ALA A 175 -13.39 21.38 -12.43
N ARG A 176 -14.23 20.36 -12.63
CA ARG A 176 -15.57 20.46 -13.26
C ARG A 176 -16.68 20.89 -12.31
N SER A 177 -16.49 20.75 -11.01
CA SER A 177 -17.49 21.15 -10.02
C SER A 177 -17.76 22.66 -10.12
N GLN A 178 -19.02 23.06 -9.99
CA GLN A 178 -19.47 24.45 -10.07
C GLN A 178 -19.58 25.11 -8.68
N ARG A 179 -19.11 24.45 -7.62
CA ARG A 179 -19.11 25.02 -6.28
C ARG A 179 -18.10 26.19 -6.20
N ASN A 180 -18.32 27.07 -5.23
CA ASN A 180 -17.46 28.25 -5.06
C ASN A 180 -16.18 27.92 -4.26
N ARG A 181 -16.30 27.14 -3.18
CA ARG A 181 -15.18 26.76 -2.30
C ARG A 181 -14.49 25.52 -2.85
N ILE A 182 -13.17 25.47 -2.77
CA ILE A 182 -12.38 24.34 -3.30
C ILE A 182 -12.66 23.03 -2.56
N GLU A 183 -12.88 23.07 -1.25
CA GLU A 183 -13.26 21.91 -0.45
C GLU A 183 -14.62 21.34 -0.87
N ASP A 184 -15.60 22.20 -1.21
CA ASP A 184 -16.90 21.74 -1.71
C ASP A 184 -16.77 21.08 -3.09
N ARG A 185 -15.87 21.61 -3.96
CA ARG A 185 -15.54 20.99 -5.25
C ARG A 185 -14.90 19.63 -5.08
N PHE A 186 -13.95 19.54 -4.13
CA PHE A 186 -13.29 18.28 -3.80
C PHE A 186 -14.29 17.26 -3.26
N ILE A 187 -15.20 17.67 -2.37
CA ILE A 187 -16.28 16.84 -1.86
C ILE A 187 -17.22 16.37 -2.98
N ASP A 188 -17.58 17.24 -3.93
CA ASP A 188 -18.39 16.83 -5.10
C ASP A 188 -17.67 15.77 -5.94
N ALA A 189 -16.35 15.85 -6.08
CA ALA A 189 -15.55 14.81 -6.71
C ALA A 189 -15.60 13.50 -5.90
N LEU A 190 -15.35 13.56 -4.59
CA LEU A 190 -15.33 12.39 -3.71
C LEU A 190 -16.67 11.62 -3.70
N ARG A 191 -17.81 12.31 -3.82
CA ARG A 191 -19.14 11.69 -3.88
C ARG A 191 -19.39 10.81 -5.11
N GLN A 192 -18.55 10.94 -6.14
CA GLN A 192 -18.64 10.16 -7.38
C GLN A 192 -17.71 8.93 -7.35
N LEU A 193 -16.90 8.78 -6.31
CA LEU A 193 -15.90 7.73 -6.20
C LEU A 193 -16.45 6.50 -5.48
N ASP A 194 -16.14 5.33 -6.02
CA ASP A 194 -16.24 4.04 -5.35
C ASP A 194 -14.81 3.52 -5.09
N GLY A 195 -14.60 2.84 -3.96
CA GLY A 195 -13.30 2.23 -3.62
C GLY A 195 -12.79 2.61 -2.24
N GLY A 196 -11.52 2.30 -1.98
CA GLY A 196 -10.84 2.64 -0.74
C GLY A 196 -9.83 3.75 -0.97
N TYR A 197 -9.90 4.84 -0.18
CA TYR A 197 -8.97 5.95 -0.33
C TYR A 197 -8.67 6.69 0.98
N ALA A 198 -7.45 7.19 1.07
CA ALA A 198 -7.05 8.28 1.93
C ALA A 198 -6.34 9.32 1.08
N PHE A 199 -6.92 10.51 0.97
CA PHE A 199 -6.35 11.63 0.22
C PHE A 199 -5.72 12.64 1.16
N VAL A 200 -4.59 13.21 0.73
CA VAL A 200 -4.04 14.45 1.26
C VAL A 200 -3.85 15.39 0.08
N ALA A 201 -4.53 16.52 0.12
CA ALA A 201 -4.48 17.52 -0.95
C ALA A 201 -3.98 18.87 -0.41
N LEU A 202 -3.31 19.62 -1.25
CA LEU A 202 -2.75 20.94 -0.94
C LEU A 202 -3.21 21.96 -1.97
N THR A 203 -3.74 23.07 -1.48
CA THR A 203 -4.02 24.27 -2.27
C THR A 203 -3.08 25.40 -1.88
N ASN A 204 -3.33 26.60 -2.38
CA ASN A 204 -2.52 27.79 -2.05
C ASN A 204 -2.59 28.15 -0.55
N ASP A 205 -3.73 27.90 0.11
CA ASP A 205 -4.05 28.41 1.44
C ASP A 205 -4.56 27.35 2.43
N ARG A 206 -4.69 26.07 1.99
CA ARG A 206 -5.20 25.01 2.85
C ARG A 206 -4.67 23.63 2.48
N MET A 207 -4.67 22.75 3.48
CA MET A 207 -4.47 21.32 3.29
C MET A 207 -5.79 20.61 3.57
N ILE A 208 -6.15 19.64 2.73
CA ILE A 208 -7.39 18.85 2.87
C ILE A 208 -7.02 17.39 3.04
N GLY A 209 -7.53 16.76 4.11
CA GLY A 209 -7.49 15.32 4.31
C GLY A 209 -8.87 14.73 4.06
N ALA A 210 -8.94 13.59 3.36
CA ALA A 210 -10.21 12.88 3.18
C ALA A 210 -10.04 11.39 3.29
N ARG A 211 -10.97 10.72 3.98
CA ARG A 211 -11.01 9.28 4.13
C ARG A 211 -12.28 8.71 3.52
N ASP A 212 -12.17 7.55 2.86
CA ASP A 212 -13.31 6.90 2.23
C ASP A 212 -14.46 6.60 3.22
N PRO A 213 -15.74 6.54 2.75
CA PRO A 213 -16.91 6.36 3.60
C PRO A 213 -16.92 5.06 4.41
N TRP A 214 -16.15 4.04 4.00
CA TRP A 214 -16.00 2.78 4.69
C TRP A 214 -14.80 2.77 5.64
N GLY A 215 -13.91 3.78 5.55
CA GLY A 215 -12.68 3.86 6.34
C GLY A 215 -11.69 2.75 6.02
N LEU A 216 -11.67 2.27 4.76
CA LEU A 216 -10.82 1.17 4.30
C LEU A 216 -9.34 1.50 4.44
N ARG A 217 -8.96 2.73 4.03
CA ARG A 217 -7.56 3.16 4.12
C ARG A 217 -7.34 4.03 5.34
N PRO A 218 -6.18 3.90 5.98
CA PRO A 218 -5.88 4.68 7.18
C PRO A 218 -5.48 6.11 6.86
N LEU A 219 -5.91 7.04 7.71
CA LEU A 219 -5.46 8.43 7.76
C LEU A 219 -5.55 8.92 9.20
N VAL A 220 -4.48 9.54 9.70
CA VAL A 220 -4.41 10.07 11.06
C VAL A 220 -4.06 11.56 11.04
N LEU A 221 -4.57 12.27 12.03
CA LEU A 221 -4.23 13.65 12.37
C LEU A 221 -3.26 13.63 13.54
N GLY A 222 -2.15 14.31 13.38
CA GLY A 222 -1.16 14.62 14.40
C GLY A 222 -0.88 16.10 14.48
N GLU A 223 -0.02 16.50 15.40
CA GLU A 223 0.41 17.86 15.61
C GLU A 223 1.88 17.91 16.03
N ILE A 224 2.63 18.87 15.47
CA ILE A 224 4.00 19.19 15.87
C ILE A 224 4.13 20.69 16.10
N ASP A 225 4.44 21.11 17.34
CA ASP A 225 4.56 22.52 17.75
C ASP A 225 3.36 23.39 17.29
N GLY A 226 2.14 22.87 17.42
CA GLY A 226 0.90 23.53 17.01
C GLY A 226 0.57 23.43 15.53
N ALA A 227 1.44 22.84 14.71
CA ALA A 227 1.22 22.63 13.27
C ALA A 227 0.56 21.28 12.98
N PRO A 228 -0.57 21.24 12.26
CA PRO A 228 -1.27 20.00 11.93
C PRO A 228 -0.48 19.14 10.93
N VAL A 229 -0.53 17.84 11.14
CA VAL A 229 0.07 16.79 10.31
C VAL A 229 -0.98 15.78 9.92
N LEU A 230 -1.02 15.38 8.65
CA LEU A 230 -1.83 14.27 8.14
C LEU A 230 -0.90 13.17 7.63
N CYS A 231 -1.11 11.92 8.04
CA CYS A 231 -0.32 10.80 7.52
C CYS A 231 -1.06 9.46 7.56
N SER A 232 -0.51 8.47 6.86
CA SER A 232 -1.12 7.14 6.79
C SER A 232 -1.03 6.35 8.08
N GLU A 233 0.06 6.51 8.88
CA GLU A 233 0.32 5.72 10.08
C GLU A 233 0.96 6.56 11.18
N THR A 234 0.73 6.17 12.45
CA THR A 234 1.30 6.86 13.63
C THR A 234 2.82 6.79 13.68
N CYS A 235 3.45 5.74 13.17
CA CYS A 235 4.91 5.65 13.11
C CYS A 235 5.57 6.80 12.34
N ALA A 236 4.84 7.47 11.45
CA ALA A 236 5.34 8.65 10.76
C ALA A 236 5.30 9.90 11.65
N LEU A 237 4.35 9.98 12.59
CA LEU A 237 4.32 11.03 13.61
C LEU A 237 5.49 10.88 14.57
N ASP A 238 5.71 9.66 15.06
CA ASP A 238 6.82 9.36 15.98
C ASP A 238 8.18 9.72 15.37
N ALA A 239 8.36 9.43 14.07
CA ALA A 239 9.60 9.70 13.36
C ALA A 239 9.96 11.19 13.27
N ILE A 240 8.97 12.09 13.32
CA ILE A 240 9.17 13.54 13.27
C ILE A 240 8.99 14.22 14.63
N GLY A 241 8.71 13.45 15.70
CA GLY A 241 8.42 14.00 17.03
C GLY A 241 7.04 14.67 17.14
N ALA A 242 6.10 14.33 16.27
CA ALA A 242 4.73 14.84 16.35
C ALA A 242 3.86 14.00 17.30
N SER A 243 2.89 14.63 17.93
CA SER A 243 1.89 13.97 18.79
C SER A 243 0.71 13.47 17.94
N PHE A 244 0.21 12.27 18.25
CA PHE A 244 -1.04 11.76 17.70
C PHE A 244 -2.22 12.52 18.31
N VAL A 245 -3.12 13.04 17.48
CA VAL A 245 -4.34 13.70 17.90
C VAL A 245 -5.53 12.75 17.82
N ARG A 246 -5.82 12.22 16.63
CA ARG A 246 -6.90 11.26 16.40
C ARG A 246 -6.81 10.58 15.02
N ASN A 247 -7.57 9.54 14.82
CA ASN A 247 -7.87 9.05 13.49
C ASN A 247 -8.81 10.02 12.76
N ILE A 248 -8.69 10.10 11.43
CA ILE A 248 -9.73 10.67 10.58
C ILE A 248 -10.82 9.61 10.45
N GLU A 249 -12.07 10.00 10.72
CA GLU A 249 -13.18 9.07 10.71
C GLU A 249 -13.55 8.61 9.28
N ALA A 250 -14.31 7.51 9.17
CA ALA A 250 -14.81 7.03 7.90
C ALA A 250 -15.74 8.07 7.26
N GLY A 251 -15.46 8.48 6.02
CA GLY A 251 -16.21 9.50 5.31
C GLY A 251 -15.97 10.94 5.78
N GLU A 252 -14.99 11.15 6.65
CA GLU A 252 -14.62 12.48 7.09
C GLU A 252 -13.71 13.19 6.09
N VAL A 253 -13.93 14.51 5.96
CA VAL A 253 -13.05 15.45 5.26
C VAL A 253 -12.60 16.51 6.25
N VAL A 254 -11.29 16.63 6.47
CA VAL A 254 -10.70 17.69 7.29
C VAL A 254 -10.11 18.77 6.40
N VAL A 255 -10.39 20.03 6.75
CA VAL A 255 -9.85 21.20 6.09
C VAL A 255 -8.96 21.95 7.08
N ILE A 256 -7.71 22.09 6.76
CA ILE A 256 -6.68 22.70 7.61
C ILE A 256 -6.28 24.03 6.97
N THR A 257 -6.36 25.11 7.74
CA THR A 257 -6.00 26.46 7.35
C THR A 257 -5.20 27.14 8.46
N ASP A 258 -4.74 28.35 8.25
CA ASP A 258 -4.09 29.15 9.30
C ASP A 258 -5.01 29.46 10.50
N THR A 259 -6.34 29.27 10.36
CA THR A 259 -7.32 29.46 11.44
C THR A 259 -7.61 28.18 12.23
N GLY A 260 -7.09 27.04 11.81
CA GLY A 260 -7.24 25.75 12.50
C GLY A 260 -7.75 24.63 11.59
N VAL A 261 -8.30 23.61 12.25
CA VAL A 261 -8.79 22.37 11.62
C VAL A 261 -10.32 22.32 11.68
N GLU A 262 -10.97 22.30 10.52
CA GLU A 262 -12.41 22.10 10.38
C GLU A 262 -12.68 20.65 9.95
N SER A 263 -13.66 19.99 10.58
CA SER A 263 -14.09 18.63 10.24
C SER A 263 -15.45 18.66 9.55
N LEU A 264 -15.56 18.04 8.39
CA LEU A 264 -16.77 17.94 7.59
C LEU A 264 -17.15 16.46 7.42
N THR A 265 -18.45 16.16 7.50
CA THR A 265 -19.03 14.81 7.31
C THR A 265 -19.97 14.79 6.11
N PRO A 266 -19.44 14.88 4.86
CA PRO A 266 -20.26 15.10 3.67
C PRO A 266 -21.00 13.85 3.18
N PHE A 267 -20.74 12.69 3.75
CA PHE A 267 -21.32 11.41 3.36
C PHE A 267 -22.39 10.95 4.35
N PRO A 268 -23.35 10.12 3.93
CA PRO A 268 -24.19 9.39 4.87
C PRO A 268 -23.36 8.60 5.87
N ALA A 269 -23.83 8.55 7.12
CA ALA A 269 -23.16 7.76 8.15
C ALA A 269 -23.13 6.28 7.74
N MET A 270 -21.92 5.74 7.60
CA MET A 270 -21.67 4.34 7.29
C MET A 270 -20.89 3.70 8.43
N ARG A 271 -21.01 2.38 8.57
CA ARG A 271 -20.18 1.66 9.53
C ARG A 271 -18.76 1.56 8.95
N ALA A 272 -17.79 1.99 9.73
CA ALA A 272 -16.39 1.82 9.37
C ALA A 272 -16.03 0.32 9.29
N THR A 273 -15.38 -0.07 8.20
CA THR A 273 -14.87 -1.42 7.93
C THR A 273 -13.40 -1.33 7.50
N PRO A 274 -12.47 -1.02 8.43
CA PRO A 274 -11.05 -0.90 8.07
C PRO A 274 -10.50 -2.21 7.52
N CYS A 275 -9.52 -2.12 6.62
CA CYS A 275 -8.92 -3.27 5.98
C CYS A 275 -8.13 -4.12 6.98
N VAL A 276 -8.46 -5.41 7.12
CA VAL A 276 -7.74 -6.34 8.01
C VAL A 276 -6.27 -6.51 7.63
N PHE A 277 -5.93 -6.33 6.36
CA PHE A 277 -4.56 -6.54 5.87
C PHE A 277 -3.57 -5.51 6.40
N GLU A 278 -4.04 -4.37 6.88
CA GLU A 278 -3.21 -3.43 7.64
C GLU A 278 -2.65 -4.10 8.89
N TYR A 279 -3.47 -4.86 9.64
CA TYR A 279 -3.02 -5.60 10.81
C TYR A 279 -2.18 -6.83 10.46
N VAL A 280 -2.54 -7.57 9.40
CA VAL A 280 -1.82 -8.80 9.02
C VAL A 280 -0.39 -8.51 8.61
N TYR A 281 -0.20 -7.56 7.69
CA TYR A 281 1.09 -7.37 7.04
C TYR A 281 1.48 -5.92 6.81
N PHE A 282 0.51 -5.03 6.46
CA PHE A 282 0.84 -3.83 5.74
C PHE A 282 1.36 -2.70 6.63
N ALA A 283 0.69 -2.43 7.77
CA ALA A 283 1.15 -1.43 8.72
C ALA A 283 2.45 -1.85 9.41
N ARG A 284 3.25 -0.87 9.80
CA ARG A 284 4.45 -1.14 10.61
C ARG A 284 4.04 -1.68 11.99
N PRO A 285 4.82 -2.61 12.56
CA PRO A 285 4.50 -3.17 13.89
C PRO A 285 4.39 -2.13 14.99
N ASP A 286 5.17 -1.05 14.93
CA ASP A 286 5.18 0.05 15.89
C ASP A 286 4.04 1.05 15.69
N SER A 287 3.20 0.90 14.68
CA SER A 287 2.01 1.73 14.46
C SER A 287 0.85 1.35 15.37
N ILE A 288 0.05 2.36 15.74
CA ILE A 288 -1.25 2.20 16.38
C ILE A 288 -2.36 2.45 15.36
N MET A 289 -3.23 1.46 15.15
CA MET A 289 -4.33 1.51 14.20
C MET A 289 -5.66 1.41 14.95
N HIS A 290 -6.53 2.42 14.83
CA HIS A 290 -7.83 2.46 15.51
C HIS A 290 -7.75 2.16 17.04
N GLY A 291 -6.70 2.66 17.69
CA GLY A 291 -6.46 2.47 19.12
C GLY A 291 -5.81 1.12 19.49
N GLN A 292 -5.47 0.28 18.53
CA GLN A 292 -4.83 -1.02 18.76
C GLN A 292 -3.38 -1.04 18.26
N SER A 293 -2.46 -1.57 19.06
CA SER A 293 -1.09 -1.82 18.64
C SER A 293 -1.06 -2.91 17.56
N VAL A 294 -0.46 -2.62 16.42
CA VAL A 294 -0.27 -3.60 15.34
C VAL A 294 0.62 -4.75 15.80
N TYR A 295 1.66 -4.45 16.57
CA TYR A 295 2.55 -5.47 17.13
C TYR A 295 1.82 -6.45 18.04
N GLU A 296 1.07 -5.93 19.01
CA GLU A 296 0.30 -6.75 19.96
C GLU A 296 -0.79 -7.58 19.25
N THR A 297 -1.48 -6.97 18.28
CA THR A 297 -2.47 -7.68 17.46
C THR A 297 -1.85 -8.87 16.73
N ARG A 298 -0.66 -8.70 16.13
CA ARG A 298 0.06 -9.80 15.48
C ARG A 298 0.53 -10.86 16.46
N GLN A 299 0.93 -10.48 17.68
CA GLN A 299 1.20 -11.47 18.75
C GLN A 299 -0.07 -12.26 19.11
N ASN A 300 -1.22 -11.58 19.20
CA ASN A 300 -2.51 -12.24 19.47
C ASN A 300 -2.88 -13.25 18.37
N PHE A 301 -2.61 -12.94 17.08
CA PHE A 301 -2.76 -13.93 16.01
C PHE A 301 -1.93 -15.18 16.30
N GLY A 302 -0.68 -15.03 16.74
CA GLY A 302 0.19 -16.13 17.11
C GLY A 302 -0.31 -16.93 18.32
N ARG A 303 -0.80 -16.27 19.38
CA ARG A 303 -1.36 -16.91 20.57
C ARG A 303 -2.60 -17.76 20.24
N VAL A 304 -3.50 -17.21 19.42
CA VAL A 304 -4.68 -17.95 18.96
C VAL A 304 -4.29 -19.13 18.06
N LEU A 305 -3.39 -18.91 17.12
CA LEU A 305 -2.89 -19.92 16.19
C LEU A 305 -2.25 -21.11 16.95
N ALA A 306 -1.51 -20.83 18.05
CA ALA A 306 -0.96 -21.89 18.91
C ALA A 306 -2.03 -22.72 19.58
N ARG A 307 -3.13 -22.12 20.04
CA ARG A 307 -4.27 -22.84 20.63
C ARG A 307 -5.02 -23.69 19.61
N GLU A 308 -5.21 -23.17 18.39
CA GLU A 308 -5.96 -23.86 17.33
C GLU A 308 -5.16 -25.00 16.68
N SER A 309 -3.83 -24.87 16.64
CA SER A 309 -2.97 -25.77 15.84
C SER A 309 -1.64 -26.10 16.54
N HIS A 310 -1.73 -26.43 17.85
CA HIS A 310 -0.58 -26.90 18.61
C HIS A 310 0.06 -28.13 17.96
N VAL A 311 1.38 -28.23 18.05
CA VAL A 311 2.16 -29.39 17.61
C VAL A 311 3.37 -29.54 18.50
N ASP A 312 3.77 -30.77 18.76
CA ASP A 312 4.98 -31.05 19.52
C ASP A 312 6.21 -30.76 18.64
N ALA A 313 7.02 -29.81 19.06
CA ALA A 313 8.18 -29.32 18.32
C ALA A 313 9.27 -28.77 19.26
N ASP A 314 10.44 -28.52 18.71
CA ASP A 314 11.63 -28.11 19.48
C ASP A 314 11.95 -26.63 19.35
N LEU A 315 11.37 -25.96 18.32
CA LEU A 315 11.72 -24.57 17.98
C LEU A 315 10.56 -23.87 17.27
N ILE A 316 10.25 -22.65 17.71
CA ILE A 316 9.44 -21.70 16.94
C ILE A 316 10.37 -20.79 16.15
N CYS A 317 10.23 -20.78 14.83
CA CYS A 317 11.04 -19.99 13.91
C CYS A 317 10.17 -19.04 13.10
N PRO A 318 10.37 -17.72 13.15
CA PRO A 318 9.65 -16.79 12.31
C PRO A 318 10.15 -16.78 10.87
N VAL A 319 9.27 -16.43 9.93
CA VAL A 319 9.66 -15.90 8.62
C VAL A 319 9.85 -14.39 8.78
N PRO A 320 11.08 -13.86 8.71
CA PRO A 320 11.32 -12.45 8.99
C PRO A 320 10.92 -11.57 7.79
N ASP A 321 10.42 -10.34 8.02
CA ASP A 321 10.19 -9.70 9.33
C ASP A 321 8.71 -9.83 9.75
N GLY A 322 7.80 -10.12 8.80
CA GLY A 322 6.35 -10.14 9.00
C GLY A 322 5.88 -11.15 10.03
N GLY A 323 6.48 -12.33 10.05
CA GLY A 323 6.15 -13.41 10.98
C GLY A 323 6.67 -13.23 12.40
N ASN A 324 7.58 -12.27 12.65
CA ASN A 324 8.24 -12.14 13.97
C ASN A 324 7.26 -11.99 15.15
N PRO A 325 6.29 -11.04 15.13
CA PRO A 325 5.39 -10.88 16.27
C PRO A 325 4.47 -12.09 16.49
N ALA A 326 3.95 -12.68 15.40
CA ALA A 326 3.10 -13.86 15.50
C ALA A 326 3.85 -15.09 16.04
N ALA A 327 5.13 -15.27 15.63
CA ALA A 327 5.96 -16.33 16.15
C ALA A 327 6.25 -16.17 17.66
N LEU A 328 6.46 -14.94 18.11
CA LEU A 328 6.61 -14.64 19.55
C LEU A 328 5.35 -14.99 20.32
N GLY A 329 4.17 -14.60 19.83
CA GLY A 329 2.89 -14.94 20.44
C GLY A 329 2.60 -16.44 20.43
N TYR A 330 2.99 -17.14 19.35
CA TYR A 330 2.90 -18.60 19.27
C TYR A 330 3.80 -19.28 20.31
N ALA A 331 5.06 -18.84 20.42
CA ALA A 331 6.03 -19.37 21.40
C ALA A 331 5.55 -19.18 22.84
N GLU A 332 5.06 -17.97 23.15
CA GLU A 332 4.50 -17.65 24.47
C GLU A 332 3.33 -18.57 24.84
N ALA A 333 2.39 -18.80 23.93
CA ALA A 333 1.21 -19.60 24.21
C ALA A 333 1.47 -21.12 24.19
N SER A 334 2.45 -21.59 23.41
CA SER A 334 2.80 -23.01 23.29
C SER A 334 3.84 -23.48 24.30
N GLY A 335 4.63 -22.56 24.87
CA GLY A 335 5.80 -22.88 25.72
C GLY A 335 7.01 -23.43 24.95
N ILE A 336 6.94 -23.51 23.61
CA ILE A 336 8.05 -23.98 22.78
C ILE A 336 9.07 -22.84 22.60
N PRO A 337 10.39 -23.09 22.72
CA PRO A 337 11.42 -22.07 22.61
C PRO A 337 11.38 -21.31 21.27
N PHE A 338 11.51 -19.99 21.32
CA PHE A 338 11.66 -19.15 20.13
C PHE A 338 13.13 -19.03 19.71
N GLY A 339 13.39 -19.01 18.40
CA GLY A 339 14.74 -18.76 17.89
C GLY A 339 14.76 -18.32 16.42
N PHE A 340 15.70 -17.46 16.08
CA PHE A 340 15.92 -16.99 14.71
C PHE A 340 16.64 -18.07 13.86
N GLY A 341 15.88 -19.06 13.42
CA GLY A 341 16.35 -20.06 12.44
C GLY A 341 16.53 -19.47 11.04
N ILE A 342 15.94 -18.31 10.77
CA ILE A 342 16.11 -17.55 9.53
C ILE A 342 16.61 -16.15 9.87
N ILE A 343 17.68 -15.73 9.21
CA ILE A 343 18.25 -14.39 9.34
C ILE A 343 18.00 -13.62 8.04
N ARG A 344 17.45 -12.42 8.16
CA ARG A 344 17.33 -11.50 7.03
C ARG A 344 18.63 -10.72 6.82
N ASN A 345 19.08 -10.66 5.57
CA ASN A 345 20.17 -9.79 5.18
C ASN A 345 19.63 -8.39 4.83
N HIS A 346 19.88 -7.41 5.71
CA HIS A 346 19.41 -6.03 5.53
C HIS A 346 20.19 -5.24 4.46
N TYR A 347 21.38 -5.71 4.07
CA TYR A 347 22.24 -5.04 3.08
C TYR A 347 21.89 -5.40 1.63
N VAL A 348 20.99 -6.34 1.42
CA VAL A 348 20.51 -6.68 0.07
C VAL A 348 19.32 -5.79 -0.29
N GLY A 349 19.61 -4.64 -0.90
CA GLY A 349 18.58 -3.75 -1.48
C GLY A 349 17.84 -4.40 -2.66
N ARG A 350 16.67 -3.84 -3.04
CA ARG A 350 15.92 -4.25 -4.25
C ARG A 350 16.61 -3.90 -5.57
N THR A 351 17.68 -3.14 -5.55
CA THR A 351 18.41 -2.59 -6.70
C THR A 351 19.17 -3.62 -7.57
N PHE A 352 19.25 -4.89 -7.16
CA PHE A 352 19.74 -5.93 -8.05
C PHE A 352 18.62 -6.52 -8.92
N ILE A 353 18.06 -5.72 -9.83
CA ILE A 353 17.22 -6.21 -10.92
C ILE A 353 18.14 -6.81 -11.97
N GLN A 354 18.25 -8.14 -12.00
CA GLN A 354 18.81 -8.83 -13.15
C GLN A 354 17.67 -9.23 -14.09
N PRO A 355 17.82 -9.01 -15.41
CA PRO A 355 16.75 -9.21 -16.40
C PRO A 355 16.41 -10.68 -16.69
N THR A 356 17.05 -11.66 -16.05
CA THR A 356 16.84 -13.08 -16.33
C THR A 356 16.06 -13.80 -15.23
N GLN A 357 15.23 -14.79 -15.62
CA GLN A 357 14.48 -15.66 -14.69
C GLN A 357 15.38 -16.35 -13.66
N THR A 358 16.60 -16.72 -14.02
CA THR A 358 17.63 -17.29 -13.14
C THR A 358 18.10 -16.29 -12.07
N GLY A 359 18.08 -14.98 -12.35
CA GLY A 359 18.43 -13.93 -11.39
C GLY A 359 17.38 -13.77 -10.29
N ARG A 360 16.08 -13.91 -10.62
CA ARG A 360 14.98 -13.87 -9.64
C ARG A 360 15.00 -15.07 -8.67
N GLN A 361 15.45 -16.24 -9.15
CA GLN A 361 15.60 -17.43 -8.29
C GLN A 361 16.70 -17.27 -7.25
N LYS A 362 17.80 -16.58 -7.57
CA LYS A 362 18.90 -16.30 -6.62
C LYS A 362 18.62 -15.13 -5.68
N SER A 363 17.55 -14.35 -5.87
CA SER A 363 17.29 -13.15 -5.05
C SER A 363 16.76 -13.47 -3.65
N ILE A 364 16.05 -14.58 -3.43
CA ILE A 364 15.53 -14.97 -2.12
C ILE A 364 16.65 -15.53 -1.25
N SER A 365 17.53 -16.35 -1.79
CA SER A 365 18.71 -16.86 -1.08
C SER A 365 19.73 -15.75 -0.70
N ARG A 366 19.60 -14.56 -1.26
CA ARG A 366 20.40 -13.40 -0.85
C ARG A 366 19.73 -12.62 0.29
N LYS A 367 18.39 -12.64 0.38
CA LYS A 367 17.64 -11.91 1.42
C LYS A 367 17.52 -12.66 2.72
N HIS A 368 17.46 -14.00 2.67
CA HIS A 368 17.28 -14.86 3.82
C HIS A 368 18.38 -15.91 3.86
N ALA A 369 18.92 -16.15 5.04
CA ALA A 369 19.90 -17.20 5.30
C ALA A 369 19.40 -18.10 6.43
N ALA A 370 19.52 -19.41 6.28
CA ALA A 370 19.21 -20.36 7.34
C ALA A 370 20.33 -20.39 8.38
N ASN A 371 19.97 -20.33 9.65
CA ASN A 371 20.87 -20.49 10.78
C ASN A 371 20.99 -21.97 11.13
N LYS A 372 21.89 -22.67 10.41
CA LYS A 372 22.05 -24.10 10.49
C LYS A 372 22.23 -24.64 11.92
N PRO A 373 23.10 -24.07 12.79
CA PRO A 373 23.27 -24.54 14.16
C PRO A 373 22.00 -24.56 15.02
N ILE A 374 21.01 -23.69 14.68
CA ILE A 374 19.73 -23.61 15.39
C ILE A 374 18.71 -24.62 14.81
N LEU A 375 18.81 -24.92 13.50
CA LEU A 375 17.81 -25.72 12.77
C LEU A 375 18.12 -27.19 12.70
N GLU A 376 19.41 -27.58 12.70
CA GLU A 376 19.86 -28.95 12.44
C GLU A 376 19.28 -29.94 13.48
N GLY A 377 18.61 -30.97 12.99
CA GLY A 377 17.97 -32.02 13.78
C GLY A 377 16.71 -31.61 14.55
N LYS A 378 16.21 -30.36 14.39
CA LYS A 378 15.05 -29.84 15.11
C LYS A 378 13.73 -30.05 14.35
N ARG A 379 12.66 -30.32 15.12
CA ARG A 379 11.27 -30.18 14.65
C ARG A 379 10.90 -28.70 14.80
N VAL A 380 10.64 -28.02 13.68
CA VAL A 380 10.50 -26.57 13.62
C VAL A 380 9.04 -26.20 13.35
N VAL A 381 8.47 -25.33 14.18
CA VAL A 381 7.25 -24.60 13.81
C VAL A 381 7.68 -23.31 13.10
N LEU A 382 7.47 -23.25 11.79
CA LEU A 382 7.72 -22.08 10.96
C LEU A 382 6.47 -21.20 10.98
N VAL A 383 6.59 -19.95 11.42
CA VAL A 383 5.46 -19.00 11.52
C VAL A 383 5.63 -17.87 10.54
N ASP A 384 4.63 -17.64 9.68
CA ASP A 384 4.55 -16.53 8.74
C ASP A 384 3.27 -15.72 8.93
N ASP A 385 3.24 -14.48 8.48
CA ASP A 385 2.04 -13.63 8.53
C ASP A 385 0.95 -14.10 7.54
N SER A 386 1.34 -14.48 6.33
CA SER A 386 0.39 -14.84 5.26
C SER A 386 1.06 -15.65 4.14
N ILE A 387 0.25 -16.41 3.40
CA ILE A 387 0.67 -17.06 2.14
C ILE A 387 -0.21 -16.56 1.01
N VAL A 388 0.42 -15.94 -0.02
CA VAL A 388 -0.26 -15.41 -1.22
C VAL A 388 -0.10 -16.37 -2.41
N ARG A 389 1.09 -16.39 -3.04
CA ARG A 389 1.41 -17.28 -4.19
C ARG A 389 2.08 -18.59 -3.80
N GLY A 390 2.60 -18.70 -2.59
CA GLY A 390 3.30 -19.87 -2.07
C GLY A 390 4.76 -20.06 -2.56
N ASN A 391 5.19 -19.36 -3.61
CA ASN A 391 6.55 -19.53 -4.17
C ASN A 391 7.66 -19.15 -3.17
N THR A 392 7.46 -18.07 -2.41
CA THR A 392 8.40 -17.63 -1.37
C THR A 392 8.44 -18.64 -0.24
N SER A 393 7.28 -19.07 0.23
CA SER A 393 7.12 -20.05 1.31
C SER A 393 7.79 -21.38 0.96
N GLN A 394 7.60 -21.89 -0.28
CA GLN A 394 8.23 -23.11 -0.76
C GLN A 394 9.77 -23.03 -0.70
N ARG A 395 10.35 -21.90 -1.10
CA ARG A 395 11.81 -21.69 -1.07
C ARG A 395 12.34 -21.57 0.36
N ILE A 396 11.60 -20.92 1.25
CA ILE A 396 11.96 -20.83 2.66
C ILE A 396 11.93 -22.22 3.29
N VAL A 397 10.90 -23.00 3.05
CA VAL A 397 10.80 -24.39 3.53
C VAL A 397 11.98 -25.22 3.01
N GLN A 398 12.30 -25.13 1.72
CA GLN A 398 13.45 -25.84 1.15
C GLN A 398 14.77 -25.43 1.82
N MET A 399 14.98 -24.13 2.04
CA MET A 399 16.17 -23.60 2.70
C MET A 399 16.33 -24.14 4.14
N ILE A 400 15.24 -24.29 4.90
CA ILE A 400 15.24 -24.84 6.26
C ILE A 400 15.51 -26.37 6.21
N ARG A 401 14.93 -27.09 5.23
CA ARG A 401 15.23 -28.51 5.00
C ARG A 401 16.71 -28.73 4.70
N ASP A 402 17.27 -27.91 3.80
CA ASP A 402 18.69 -28.01 3.42
C ASP A 402 19.62 -27.67 4.59
N ALA A 403 19.14 -26.91 5.58
CA ALA A 403 19.85 -26.62 6.83
C ALA A 403 19.74 -27.75 7.87
N GLY A 404 19.01 -28.86 7.56
CA GLY A 404 18.96 -30.07 8.38
C GLY A 404 17.81 -30.12 9.36
N ALA A 405 16.73 -29.33 9.21
CA ALA A 405 15.54 -29.46 10.04
C ALA A 405 14.90 -30.85 9.86
N ALA A 406 14.56 -31.53 10.96
CA ALA A 406 13.98 -32.87 10.96
C ALA A 406 12.51 -32.82 10.49
N GLU A 407 11.73 -31.89 11.04
CA GLU A 407 10.34 -31.65 10.68
C GLU A 407 10.07 -30.17 10.53
N ILE A 408 9.11 -29.80 9.66
CA ILE A 408 8.68 -28.41 9.46
C ILE A 408 7.15 -28.34 9.53
N HIS A 409 6.64 -27.70 10.57
CA HIS A 409 5.24 -27.44 10.80
C HIS A 409 4.92 -25.99 10.47
N PHE A 410 4.28 -25.72 9.33
CA PHE A 410 4.04 -24.34 8.91
C PHE A 410 2.73 -23.82 9.51
N ARG A 411 2.81 -22.66 10.16
CA ARG A 411 1.70 -21.96 10.80
C ARG A 411 1.57 -20.56 10.21
N VAL A 412 0.37 -20.21 9.78
CA VAL A 412 0.09 -18.95 9.07
C VAL A 412 -0.85 -18.10 9.91
N ALA A 413 -0.42 -16.91 10.27
CA ALA A 413 -1.10 -16.00 11.19
C ALA A 413 -2.26 -15.22 10.54
N SER A 414 -2.64 -15.57 9.32
CA SER A 414 -3.87 -15.09 8.66
C SER A 414 -4.71 -16.27 8.18
N PRO A 415 -6.02 -16.09 7.97
CA PRO A 415 -6.83 -17.06 7.21
C PRO A 415 -6.31 -17.21 5.77
N PRO A 416 -6.68 -18.30 5.06
CA PRO A 416 -6.31 -18.50 3.66
C PRO A 416 -6.79 -17.36 2.77
N ILE A 417 -5.88 -16.76 1.98
CA ILE A 417 -6.18 -15.67 1.04
C ILE A 417 -6.75 -16.28 -0.24
N LYS A 418 -8.06 -16.14 -0.45
CA LYS A 418 -8.80 -16.74 -1.56
C LYS A 418 -9.26 -15.74 -2.63
N HIS A 419 -9.29 -14.46 -2.29
CA HIS A 419 -9.84 -13.41 -3.13
C HIS A 419 -8.85 -12.25 -3.26
N PRO A 420 -8.75 -11.61 -4.46
CA PRO A 420 -7.88 -10.45 -4.68
C PRO A 420 -8.38 -9.23 -3.91
N ASP A 421 -7.49 -8.28 -3.66
CA ASP A 421 -7.85 -6.94 -3.17
C ASP A 421 -8.06 -5.97 -4.34
N PHE A 422 -9.01 -5.03 -4.17
CA PHE A 422 -9.28 -3.95 -5.12
C PHE A 422 -9.19 -2.56 -4.49
N TYR A 423 -8.73 -2.46 -3.25
CA TYR A 423 -8.70 -1.21 -2.47
C TYR A 423 -7.29 -0.68 -2.19
N GLY A 424 -6.27 -1.28 -2.84
CA GLY A 424 -4.91 -0.77 -2.77
C GLY A 424 -3.92 -1.66 -2.03
N ILE A 425 -4.27 -2.91 -1.71
CA ILE A 425 -3.28 -3.93 -1.37
C ILE A 425 -2.87 -4.64 -2.65
N ASP A 426 -1.56 -4.78 -2.85
CA ASP A 426 -1.04 -5.54 -3.98
C ASP A 426 -1.28 -7.04 -3.79
N MET A 427 -2.42 -7.48 -4.26
CA MET A 427 -2.73 -8.91 -4.37
C MET A 427 -2.83 -9.31 -5.84
N PRO A 428 -2.29 -10.49 -6.18
CA PRO A 428 -2.38 -11.00 -7.54
C PRO A 428 -3.82 -11.33 -7.92
N SER A 429 -4.01 -11.63 -9.21
CA SER A 429 -5.29 -12.18 -9.71
C SER A 429 -5.67 -13.45 -8.95
N LYS A 430 -6.97 -13.78 -8.94
CA LYS A 430 -7.48 -14.95 -8.23
C LYS A 430 -6.75 -16.25 -8.61
N ASP A 431 -6.38 -16.40 -9.88
CA ASP A 431 -5.70 -17.59 -10.40
C ASP A 431 -4.26 -17.75 -9.87
N GLU A 432 -3.64 -16.67 -9.41
CA GLU A 432 -2.31 -16.68 -8.81
C GLU A 432 -2.33 -16.88 -7.28
N LEU A 433 -3.52 -16.84 -6.65
CA LEU A 433 -3.69 -17.08 -5.21
C LEU A 433 -3.71 -18.59 -4.96
N ILE A 434 -2.70 -19.11 -4.23
CA ILE A 434 -2.58 -20.54 -4.02
C ILE A 434 -3.80 -21.14 -3.30
N ALA A 435 -4.37 -20.41 -2.33
CA ALA A 435 -5.53 -20.86 -1.56
C ALA A 435 -6.87 -20.72 -2.32
N SER A 436 -6.89 -20.10 -3.52
CA SER A 436 -8.06 -20.09 -4.39
C SER A 436 -8.18 -21.37 -5.22
N SER A 437 -7.05 -22.03 -5.51
CA SER A 437 -6.95 -23.17 -6.42
C SER A 437 -6.59 -24.50 -5.73
N MET A 438 -6.06 -24.45 -4.50
CA MET A 438 -5.61 -25.63 -3.76
C MET A 438 -6.28 -25.74 -2.39
N THR A 439 -6.60 -26.97 -1.99
CA THR A 439 -6.96 -27.28 -0.61
C THR A 439 -5.73 -27.18 0.31
N ILE A 440 -5.93 -27.11 1.64
CA ILE A 440 -4.83 -27.06 2.61
C ILE A 440 -3.91 -28.30 2.46
N ASP A 441 -4.46 -29.49 2.22
CA ASP A 441 -3.68 -30.71 2.00
C ASP A 441 -2.86 -30.66 0.69
N GLN A 442 -3.39 -30.04 -0.36
CA GLN A 442 -2.65 -29.82 -1.60
C GLN A 442 -1.54 -28.80 -1.39
N MET A 443 -1.82 -27.70 -0.67
CA MET A 443 -0.81 -26.70 -0.30
C MET A 443 0.29 -27.30 0.57
N LYS A 444 -0.06 -28.14 1.55
CA LYS A 444 0.89 -28.90 2.39
C LYS A 444 1.87 -29.70 1.53
N ARG A 445 1.35 -30.46 0.55
CA ARG A 445 2.17 -31.25 -0.39
C ARG A 445 3.04 -30.36 -1.27
N TYR A 446 2.47 -29.27 -1.80
CA TYR A 446 3.18 -28.30 -2.64
C TYR A 446 4.35 -27.63 -1.90
N LEU A 447 4.12 -27.23 -0.65
CA LEU A 447 5.13 -26.58 0.19
C LEU A 447 6.13 -27.59 0.78
N LYS A 448 5.85 -28.91 0.73
CA LYS A 448 6.68 -30.01 1.28
C LYS A 448 6.90 -29.88 2.79
N VAL A 449 5.86 -29.53 3.52
CA VAL A 449 5.87 -29.43 4.99
C VAL A 449 5.17 -30.61 5.64
N ASP A 450 5.51 -30.91 6.90
CA ASP A 450 4.96 -32.03 7.65
C ASP A 450 3.54 -31.75 8.16
N SER A 451 3.25 -30.48 8.48
CA SER A 451 1.87 -29.99 8.69
C SER A 451 1.73 -28.55 8.25
N LEU A 452 0.51 -28.14 7.87
CA LEU A 452 0.14 -26.79 7.50
C LEU A 452 -1.17 -26.41 8.19
N SER A 453 -1.17 -25.27 8.89
CA SER A 453 -2.38 -24.70 9.47
C SER A 453 -2.40 -23.18 9.33
N PHE A 454 -3.58 -22.65 9.11
CA PHE A 454 -3.88 -21.21 9.12
C PHE A 454 -4.71 -20.92 10.37
N ILE A 455 -4.60 -19.71 10.90
CA ILE A 455 -5.56 -19.25 11.89
C ILE A 455 -6.97 -19.32 11.29
N SER A 456 -7.94 -19.77 12.07
CA SER A 456 -9.34 -19.78 11.63
C SER A 456 -9.89 -18.35 11.52
N LEU A 457 -10.92 -18.14 10.67
CA LEU A 457 -11.57 -16.83 10.61
C LEU A 457 -12.17 -16.40 11.96
N PRO A 458 -12.85 -17.26 12.73
CA PRO A 458 -13.27 -16.94 14.10
C PRO A 458 -12.11 -16.58 15.02
N GLY A 459 -11.01 -17.36 15.02
CA GLY A 459 -9.82 -17.09 15.82
C GLY A 459 -9.12 -15.78 15.42
N PHE A 460 -9.13 -15.45 14.14
CA PHE A 460 -8.62 -14.18 13.64
C PHE A 460 -9.41 -12.98 14.20
N TYR A 461 -10.75 -13.05 14.21
CA TYR A 461 -11.60 -12.03 14.81
C TYR A 461 -11.46 -11.96 16.33
N GLU A 462 -11.29 -13.10 17.00
CA GLU A 462 -10.97 -13.15 18.44
C GLU A 462 -9.67 -12.36 18.73
N ALA A 463 -8.63 -12.61 17.96
CA ALA A 463 -7.33 -11.97 18.13
C ALA A 463 -7.38 -10.44 17.85
N LEU A 464 -8.31 -9.97 16.99
CA LEU A 464 -8.64 -8.57 16.77
C LEU A 464 -9.51 -7.96 17.89
N GLY A 465 -9.85 -8.72 18.95
CA GLY A 465 -10.69 -8.24 20.06
C GLY A 465 -12.19 -8.14 19.73
N GLN A 466 -12.65 -8.78 18.63
CA GLN A 466 -14.05 -8.67 18.17
C GLN A 466 -14.92 -9.87 18.54
N GLY A 467 -14.35 -10.89 19.18
CA GLY A 467 -15.02 -12.15 19.50
C GLY A 467 -15.31 -13.01 18.27
N LYS A 468 -16.18 -12.56 17.37
CA LYS A 468 -16.49 -13.23 16.09
C LYS A 468 -16.93 -12.24 15.01
N ARG A 469 -16.83 -12.68 13.75
CA ARG A 469 -17.36 -11.93 12.60
C ARG A 469 -18.87 -11.76 12.70
N ASN A 470 -19.35 -10.58 12.36
CA ASN A 470 -20.76 -10.34 12.13
C ASN A 470 -21.02 -10.40 10.62
N ASP A 471 -21.64 -11.51 10.14
CA ASP A 471 -21.84 -11.73 8.70
C ASP A 471 -22.82 -10.74 8.06
N ALA A 472 -23.76 -10.18 8.83
CA ALA A 472 -24.69 -9.18 8.33
C ALA A 472 -24.09 -7.76 8.24
N ALA A 473 -23.07 -7.48 9.06
CA ALA A 473 -22.38 -6.19 9.11
C ALA A 473 -20.93 -6.40 9.58
N PRO A 474 -20.01 -6.81 8.70
CA PRO A 474 -18.63 -7.10 9.07
C PRO A 474 -17.95 -5.92 9.74
N GLN A 475 -17.17 -6.18 10.79
CA GLN A 475 -16.42 -5.17 11.53
C GLN A 475 -15.19 -4.67 10.75
N PHE A 476 -14.72 -5.48 9.81
CA PHE A 476 -13.54 -5.21 8.98
C PHE A 476 -13.81 -5.58 7.52
N ALA A 477 -13.09 -4.97 6.61
CA ALA A 477 -12.97 -5.42 5.23
C ALA A 477 -12.01 -6.62 5.16
N ASP A 478 -12.59 -7.81 5.22
CA ASP A 478 -11.91 -9.11 5.22
C ASP A 478 -12.11 -9.89 3.91
N HIS A 479 -12.49 -9.16 2.85
CA HIS A 479 -12.82 -9.67 1.52
C HIS A 479 -11.72 -10.59 0.94
N CYS A 480 -10.45 -10.41 1.30
CA CYS A 480 -9.36 -11.28 0.88
C CYS A 480 -9.56 -12.73 1.32
N PHE A 481 -10.23 -12.94 2.45
CA PHE A 481 -10.54 -14.26 3.01
C PHE A 481 -11.94 -14.75 2.61
N THR A 482 -12.93 -13.84 2.63
CA THR A 482 -14.36 -14.16 2.51
C THR A 482 -14.94 -13.92 1.11
N GLY A 483 -14.40 -12.97 0.35
CA GLY A 483 -14.98 -12.49 -0.90
C GLY A 483 -16.09 -11.46 -0.71
N ASP A 484 -16.32 -11.01 0.53
CA ASP A 484 -17.35 -10.02 0.87
C ASP A 484 -16.77 -8.60 0.75
N TYR A 485 -16.95 -8.01 -0.42
CA TYR A 485 -16.40 -6.69 -0.75
C TYR A 485 -17.33 -5.57 -0.24
N PRO A 486 -16.81 -4.59 0.54
CA PRO A 486 -17.63 -3.52 1.10
C PRO A 486 -18.17 -2.52 0.08
N THR A 487 -17.56 -2.40 -1.12
CA THR A 487 -18.00 -1.48 -2.17
C THR A 487 -18.30 -2.22 -3.47
N ARG A 488 -18.98 -1.54 -4.40
CA ARG A 488 -19.15 -2.05 -5.76
C ARG A 488 -17.80 -2.09 -6.50
N LEU A 489 -17.63 -3.09 -7.36
CA LEU A 489 -16.43 -3.27 -8.16
C LEU A 489 -16.72 -2.94 -9.64
N VAL A 490 -17.18 -1.70 -9.90
CA VAL A 490 -17.73 -1.25 -11.18
C VAL A 490 -16.81 -1.57 -12.37
N ASP A 491 -15.52 -1.27 -12.26
CA ASP A 491 -14.55 -1.50 -13.33
C ASP A 491 -14.36 -2.99 -13.63
N ARG A 492 -14.45 -3.87 -12.60
CA ARG A 492 -14.38 -5.32 -12.75
C ARG A 492 -15.60 -5.90 -13.42
N ASP A 493 -16.77 -5.44 -13.01
CA ASP A 493 -18.04 -5.96 -13.53
C ASP A 493 -18.20 -5.63 -15.03
N HIS A 494 -17.73 -4.45 -15.45
CA HIS A 494 -17.65 -4.09 -16.87
C HIS A 494 -16.68 -4.98 -17.67
N ASP A 495 -15.51 -5.33 -17.09
CA ASP A 495 -14.53 -6.21 -17.73
C ASP A 495 -15.08 -7.65 -17.88
N MET A 496 -15.88 -8.13 -16.93
CA MET A 496 -16.52 -9.45 -17.00
C MET A 496 -17.63 -9.47 -18.08
N ALA A 497 -18.51 -8.48 -18.10
CA ALA A 497 -19.56 -8.36 -19.08
C ALA A 497 -19.05 -8.27 -20.53
N SER A 498 -17.94 -7.54 -20.75
CA SER A 498 -17.30 -7.44 -22.06
C SER A 498 -16.67 -8.75 -22.54
N LYS A 499 -16.16 -9.58 -21.62
CA LYS A 499 -15.63 -10.92 -21.93
C LYS A 499 -16.73 -11.91 -22.28
N GLU A 500 -17.84 -11.90 -21.55
CA GLU A 500 -19.00 -12.75 -21.85
C GLU A 500 -19.60 -12.43 -23.21
N GLN A 501 -19.72 -11.14 -23.57
CA GLN A 501 -20.15 -10.73 -24.91
C GLN A 501 -19.18 -11.17 -26.02
N GLN A 502 -17.89 -11.17 -25.75
CA GLN A 502 -16.86 -11.59 -26.73
C GLN A 502 -16.83 -13.12 -26.90
N LEU A 503 -17.12 -13.88 -25.86
CA LEU A 503 -17.27 -15.33 -25.93
C LEU A 503 -18.54 -15.74 -26.67
N SER A 504 -19.67 -15.05 -26.45
CA SER A 504 -20.92 -15.33 -27.16
C SER A 504 -20.87 -15.02 -28.67
N LEU A 505 -19.94 -14.17 -29.10
CA LEU A 505 -19.69 -13.87 -30.52
C LEU A 505 -18.76 -14.89 -31.20
N LEU A 506 -18.16 -15.82 -30.45
CA LEU A 506 -17.30 -16.89 -30.97
C LEU A 506 -18.03 -18.24 -31.04
N ASP A 507 -19.23 -18.33 -30.46
CA ASP A 507 -20.08 -19.53 -30.45
C ASP A 507 -21.20 -19.49 -31.54
N ASP A 508 -21.26 -18.41 -32.38
CA ASP A 508 -22.06 -18.29 -33.61
C ASP A 508 -21.12 -18.43 -34.85
#